data_2abc7076d0af66fc7a06e8c96a37af59
#
_entry.id   2abc7076d0af66fc7a06e8c96a37af59
#
_cell.length_a   1.000
_cell.length_b   1.000
_cell.length_c   1.000
_cell.angle_alpha   90.00
_cell.angle_beta   90.00
_cell.angle_gamma   90.00
#
_symmetry.space_group_name_H-M   'P 1'
#
loop_
_entity.id
_entity.type
_entity.pdbx_description
1 polymer ?
#
loop_
_entity_poly.entity_id
_entity_poly.type
_entity_poly.pdbx_seq_one_letter_code
_entity_poly.pdbx_strand_id
1 'polypeptide(L)'
;MALSVTGLCLAGHGAVIPAKALLAQVLLDRAFTASRSIGAPVKAWPWADTVPVARISVPRLKVSEIVLSGGSGEALAFGPTLVPGSAPLGRNGTAVVAAHRDTHFRFMRDVRPGDVVIVETVDGARASFRIQGGYVVRNDRFAVAPHAVAPTLVLSTCWPFDANTRGPWRYVAIAQADSRG
;
A
#
# COMPACT_ATOMS: atom_id res chain seq x y z
N MET A 1 -21.25 33.87 -22.75
CA MET A 1 -21.83 32.52 -22.54
C MET A 1 -20.85 31.39 -22.91
N ALA A 2 -20.12 31.41 -24.01
CA ALA A 2 -19.17 30.34 -24.38
C ALA A 2 -18.06 30.09 -23.32
N LEU A 3 -17.44 31.12 -22.77
CA LEU A 3 -16.43 31.03 -21.71
C LEU A 3 -16.94 30.38 -20.41
N SER A 4 -18.20 30.65 -20.06
CA SER A 4 -18.81 30.07 -18.85
C SER A 4 -19.07 28.57 -19.00
N VAL A 5 -19.48 28.10 -20.16
CA VAL A 5 -19.72 26.69 -20.47
C VAL A 5 -18.38 25.93 -20.49
N THR A 6 -17.35 26.51 -21.13
CA THR A 6 -15.99 25.90 -21.14
C THR A 6 -15.41 25.78 -19.74
N GLY A 7 -15.57 26.80 -18.88
CA GLY A 7 -15.15 26.77 -17.50
C GLY A 7 -15.85 25.70 -16.66
N LEU A 8 -17.18 25.50 -16.86
CA LEU A 8 -17.94 24.45 -16.18
C LEU A 8 -17.52 23.05 -16.63
N CYS A 9 -17.27 22.84 -17.93
CA CYS A 9 -16.76 21.56 -18.45
C CYS A 9 -15.38 21.21 -17.90
N LEU A 10 -14.46 22.18 -17.81
CA LEU A 10 -13.13 21.98 -17.25
C LEU A 10 -13.18 21.70 -15.75
N ALA A 11 -14.02 22.42 -15.00
CA ALA A 11 -14.24 22.18 -13.58
C ALA A 11 -14.89 20.81 -13.32
N GLY A 12 -15.85 20.40 -14.14
CA GLY A 12 -16.46 19.07 -14.11
C GLY A 12 -15.43 17.94 -14.36
N HIS A 13 -14.54 18.11 -15.34
CA HIS A 13 -13.49 17.15 -15.64
C HIS A 13 -12.47 17.04 -14.48
N GLY A 14 -12.11 18.17 -13.85
CA GLY A 14 -11.21 18.20 -12.69
C GLY A 14 -11.77 17.49 -11.45
N ALA A 15 -13.09 17.50 -11.27
CA ALA A 15 -13.75 16.84 -10.13
C ALA A 15 -13.94 15.33 -10.32
N VAL A 16 -14.00 14.84 -11.55
CA VAL A 16 -14.24 13.40 -11.84
C VAL A 16 -13.09 12.51 -11.37
N ILE A 17 -11.84 12.95 -11.53
CA ILE A 17 -10.66 12.15 -11.15
C ILE A 17 -10.62 11.90 -9.64
N PRO A 18 -10.69 12.91 -8.75
CA PRO A 18 -10.72 12.67 -7.31
C PRO A 18 -11.97 11.90 -6.84
N ALA A 19 -13.13 12.11 -7.47
CA ALA A 19 -14.33 11.36 -7.15
C ALA A 19 -14.19 9.86 -7.47
N LYS A 20 -13.60 9.51 -8.62
CA LYS A 20 -13.28 8.12 -8.97
C LYS A 20 -12.28 7.49 -7.99
N ALA A 21 -11.25 8.23 -7.57
CA ALA A 21 -10.28 7.75 -6.59
C ALA A 21 -10.94 7.44 -5.24
N LEU A 22 -11.79 8.34 -4.74
CA LEU A 22 -12.55 8.11 -3.51
C LEU A 22 -13.49 6.90 -3.62
N LEU A 23 -14.22 6.79 -4.73
CA LEU A 23 -15.10 5.65 -4.98
C LEU A 23 -14.31 4.33 -4.98
N ALA A 24 -13.14 4.29 -5.63
CA ALA A 24 -12.29 3.12 -5.65
C ALA A 24 -11.87 2.71 -4.22
N GLN A 25 -11.49 3.65 -3.35
CA GLN A 25 -11.14 3.35 -1.95
C GLN A 25 -12.34 2.76 -1.18
N VAL A 26 -13.54 3.30 -1.37
CA VAL A 26 -14.75 2.74 -0.73
C VAL A 26 -15.04 1.32 -1.23
N LEU A 27 -14.90 1.08 -2.54
CA LEU A 27 -15.12 -0.26 -3.11
C LEU A 27 -14.06 -1.26 -2.64
N LEU A 28 -12.80 -0.85 -2.54
CA LEU A 28 -11.71 -1.68 -2.00
C LEU A 28 -11.93 -2.03 -0.53
N ASP A 29 -12.38 -1.08 0.29
CA ASP A 29 -12.69 -1.32 1.70
C ASP A 29 -13.84 -2.31 1.87
N ARG A 30 -14.90 -2.16 1.07
CA ARG A 30 -16.02 -3.12 1.02
C ARG A 30 -15.57 -4.50 0.56
N ALA A 31 -14.75 -4.59 -0.48
CA ALA A 31 -14.22 -5.85 -0.99
C ALA A 31 -13.32 -6.54 0.04
N PHE A 32 -12.49 -5.79 0.77
CA PHE A 32 -11.71 -6.32 1.88
C PHE A 32 -12.59 -6.88 2.99
N THR A 33 -13.62 -6.15 3.40
CA THR A 33 -14.56 -6.57 4.43
C THR A 33 -15.34 -7.83 3.99
N ALA A 34 -15.81 -7.86 2.74
CA ALA A 34 -16.47 -9.03 2.17
C ALA A 34 -15.52 -10.24 2.09
N SER A 35 -14.27 -10.03 1.64
CA SER A 35 -13.26 -11.11 1.60
C SER A 35 -13.04 -11.73 2.96
N ARG A 36 -12.98 -10.93 4.02
CA ARG A 36 -12.85 -11.42 5.39
C ARG A 36 -14.06 -12.20 5.88
N SER A 37 -15.26 -11.77 5.51
CA SER A 37 -16.50 -12.44 5.99
C SER A 37 -16.74 -13.78 5.33
N ILE A 38 -16.34 -13.95 4.07
CA ILE A 38 -16.54 -15.20 3.32
C ILE A 38 -15.29 -16.10 3.27
N GLY A 39 -14.13 -15.60 3.73
CA GLY A 39 -12.86 -16.34 3.70
C GLY A 39 -12.28 -16.53 2.29
N ALA A 40 -12.71 -15.76 1.30
CA ALA A 40 -12.25 -15.85 -0.09
C ALA A 40 -12.04 -14.46 -0.71
N PRO A 41 -11.09 -14.31 -1.65
CA PRO A 41 -10.84 -13.02 -2.29
C PRO A 41 -12.05 -12.50 -3.07
N VAL A 42 -12.46 -11.27 -2.80
CA VAL A 42 -13.54 -10.57 -3.50
C VAL A 42 -12.96 -9.40 -4.28
N LYS A 43 -13.29 -9.29 -5.56
CA LYS A 43 -12.91 -8.15 -6.39
C LYS A 43 -13.71 -6.91 -6.02
N ALA A 44 -13.06 -5.74 -6.02
CA ALA A 44 -13.73 -4.47 -5.76
C ALA A 44 -14.70 -4.07 -6.87
N TRP A 45 -14.42 -4.51 -8.11
CA TRP A 45 -15.30 -4.40 -9.29
C TRP A 45 -15.07 -5.60 -10.23
N PRO A 46 -16.04 -5.95 -11.10
CA PRO A 46 -15.98 -7.20 -11.87
C PRO A 46 -14.75 -7.37 -12.76
N TRP A 47 -14.24 -6.29 -13.32
CA TRP A 47 -13.07 -6.30 -14.22
C TRP A 47 -11.74 -5.97 -13.51
N ALA A 48 -11.71 -5.91 -12.16
CA ALA A 48 -10.46 -5.71 -11.44
C ALA A 48 -9.49 -6.88 -11.70
N ASP A 49 -8.24 -6.56 -11.97
CA ASP A 49 -7.14 -7.52 -12.14
C ASP A 49 -6.46 -7.88 -10.81
N THR A 50 -6.89 -7.25 -9.73
CA THR A 50 -6.35 -7.37 -8.37
C THR A 50 -7.45 -7.57 -7.34
N VAL A 51 -7.08 -8.08 -6.18
CA VAL A 51 -7.97 -8.24 -5.02
C VAL A 51 -7.29 -7.72 -3.75
N PRO A 52 -8.05 -7.24 -2.76
CA PRO A 52 -7.52 -6.96 -1.43
C PRO A 52 -6.92 -8.21 -0.79
N VAL A 53 -5.73 -8.09 -0.21
CA VAL A 53 -5.05 -9.19 0.51
C VAL A 53 -4.86 -8.87 1.99
N ALA A 54 -4.75 -7.57 2.33
CA ALA A 54 -4.60 -7.12 3.70
C ALA A 54 -5.02 -5.66 3.86
N ARG A 55 -5.13 -5.23 5.10
CA ARG A 55 -5.12 -3.82 5.50
C ARG A 55 -3.85 -3.57 6.31
N ILE A 56 -3.13 -2.49 6.01
CA ILE A 56 -2.04 -2.00 6.85
C ILE A 56 -2.47 -0.70 7.52
N SER A 57 -2.12 -0.54 8.79
CA SER A 57 -2.42 0.69 9.54
C SER A 57 -1.20 1.15 10.32
N VAL A 58 -0.97 2.47 10.34
CA VAL A 58 0.06 3.12 11.18
C VAL A 58 -0.65 4.07 12.14
N PRO A 59 -1.00 3.62 13.36
CA PRO A 59 -1.89 4.36 14.26
C PRO A 59 -1.37 5.76 14.61
N ARG A 60 -0.06 5.91 14.85
CA ARG A 60 0.53 7.23 15.15
C ARG A 60 0.29 8.25 14.03
N LEU A 61 0.30 7.81 12.78
CA LEU A 61 0.12 8.67 11.61
C LEU A 61 -1.35 8.72 11.15
N LYS A 62 -2.24 7.98 11.82
CA LYS A 62 -3.68 7.84 11.45
C LYS A 62 -3.87 7.39 10.01
N VAL A 63 -2.99 6.52 9.54
CA VAL A 63 -3.02 5.96 8.18
C VAL A 63 -3.61 4.56 8.22
N SER A 64 -4.44 4.26 7.23
CA SER A 64 -4.98 2.93 6.96
C SER A 64 -5.12 2.76 5.44
N GLU A 65 -4.51 1.71 4.89
CA GLU A 65 -4.44 1.44 3.45
C GLU A 65 -4.78 -0.02 3.17
N ILE A 66 -5.55 -0.27 2.12
CA ILE A 66 -5.83 -1.62 1.62
C ILE A 66 -4.69 -2.07 0.73
N VAL A 67 -4.03 -3.16 1.08
CA VAL A 67 -2.98 -3.79 0.28
C VAL A 67 -3.62 -4.72 -0.74
N LEU A 68 -3.19 -4.59 -1.99
CA LEU A 68 -3.69 -5.34 -3.13
C LEU A 68 -2.74 -6.47 -3.53
N SER A 69 -3.28 -7.50 -4.16
CA SER A 69 -2.49 -8.57 -4.78
C SER A 69 -1.80 -8.07 -6.04
N GLY A 70 -0.64 -8.66 -6.35
CA GLY A 70 0.08 -8.39 -7.59
C GLY A 70 0.86 -7.07 -7.57
N GLY A 71 1.70 -6.86 -8.58
CA GLY A 71 2.58 -5.69 -8.72
C GLY A 71 2.35 -4.94 -10.04
N SER A 72 1.17 -5.06 -10.66
CA SER A 72 0.88 -4.34 -11.90
C SER A 72 0.86 -2.82 -11.67
N GLY A 73 1.21 -2.05 -12.70
CA GLY A 73 1.14 -0.59 -12.64
C GLY A 73 -0.29 -0.09 -12.42
N GLU A 74 -1.29 -0.87 -12.83
CA GLU A 74 -2.70 -0.58 -12.64
C GLU A 74 -3.09 -0.77 -11.15
N ALA A 75 -2.71 -1.88 -10.53
CA ALA A 75 -2.96 -2.11 -9.10
C ALA A 75 -2.34 -1.00 -8.23
N LEU A 76 -1.12 -0.56 -8.54
CA LEU A 76 -0.43 0.54 -7.83
C LEU A 76 -1.16 1.88 -7.91
N ALA A 77 -1.98 2.10 -8.94
CA ALA A 77 -2.79 3.32 -9.04
C ALA A 77 -3.93 3.35 -8.01
N PHE A 78 -4.38 2.17 -7.54
CA PHE A 78 -5.49 2.04 -6.62
C PHE A 78 -5.07 1.81 -5.17
N GLY A 79 -3.86 1.33 -4.92
CA GLY A 79 -3.40 1.07 -3.56
C GLY A 79 -1.97 0.54 -3.48
N PRO A 80 -1.47 0.36 -2.25
CA PRO A 80 -0.25 -0.42 -2.02
C PRO A 80 -0.43 -1.85 -2.52
N THR A 81 0.63 -2.44 -3.05
CA THR A 81 0.61 -3.82 -3.56
C THR A 81 1.63 -4.69 -2.83
N LEU A 82 1.26 -5.94 -2.59
CA LEU A 82 2.19 -6.98 -2.18
C LEU A 82 3.05 -7.36 -3.37
N VAL A 83 4.36 -7.18 -3.26
CA VAL A 83 5.29 -7.44 -4.37
C VAL A 83 5.34 -8.95 -4.65
N PRO A 84 5.16 -9.39 -5.91
CA PRO A 84 5.25 -10.80 -6.29
C PRO A 84 6.58 -11.43 -5.88
N GLY A 85 6.53 -12.67 -5.40
CA GLY A 85 7.72 -13.40 -4.93
C GLY A 85 8.16 -13.06 -3.51
N SER A 86 7.56 -12.08 -2.83
CA SER A 86 7.76 -11.87 -1.41
C SER A 86 6.87 -12.79 -0.56
N ALA A 87 7.20 -12.94 0.72
CA ALA A 87 6.41 -13.76 1.63
C ALA A 87 4.97 -13.22 1.80
N PRO A 88 3.99 -14.05 2.13
CA PRO A 88 2.66 -13.58 2.51
C PRO A 88 2.73 -12.70 3.76
N LEU A 89 1.85 -11.70 3.83
CA LEU A 89 1.78 -10.78 4.96
C LEU A 89 1.45 -11.54 6.27
N GLY A 90 2.19 -11.22 7.32
CA GLY A 90 2.00 -11.82 8.65
C GLY A 90 2.53 -13.25 8.80
N ARG A 91 3.19 -13.82 7.78
CA ARG A 91 3.81 -15.14 7.82
C ARG A 91 5.33 -15.03 7.91
N ASN A 92 6.01 -16.15 8.24
CA ASN A 92 7.46 -16.21 8.23
C ASN A 92 8.01 -15.84 6.85
N GLY A 93 9.09 -15.11 6.82
CA GLY A 93 9.68 -14.54 5.62
C GLY A 93 9.55 -13.03 5.56
N THR A 94 9.99 -12.45 4.45
CA THR A 94 9.92 -11.01 4.23
C THR A 94 8.81 -10.67 3.23
N ALA A 95 7.75 -10.05 3.72
CA ALA A 95 6.71 -9.46 2.89
C ALA A 95 7.12 -8.05 2.45
N VAL A 96 7.01 -7.74 1.17
CA VAL A 96 7.32 -6.41 0.61
C VAL A 96 6.05 -5.77 0.09
N VAL A 97 5.70 -4.62 0.62
CA VAL A 97 4.57 -3.80 0.16
C VAL A 97 5.12 -2.53 -0.48
N ALA A 98 4.70 -2.27 -1.71
CA ALA A 98 5.13 -1.11 -2.47
C ALA A 98 3.95 -0.21 -2.83
N ALA A 99 4.18 1.10 -2.83
CA ALA A 99 3.20 2.09 -3.31
C ALA A 99 3.88 3.37 -3.79
N HIS A 100 3.09 4.24 -4.44
CA HIS A 100 3.56 5.55 -4.85
C HIS A 100 3.81 6.48 -3.66
N ARG A 101 4.91 7.25 -3.73
CA ARG A 101 5.38 8.19 -2.69
C ARG A 101 4.47 9.42 -2.50
N ASP A 102 3.75 9.77 -3.54
CA ASP A 102 2.94 10.98 -3.63
C ASP A 102 1.45 10.74 -3.30
N THR A 103 1.05 9.46 -3.20
CA THR A 103 -0.31 9.04 -2.85
C THR A 103 -0.31 8.17 -1.60
N HIS A 104 -0.50 6.86 -1.75
CA HIS A 104 -0.72 5.90 -0.65
C HIS A 104 0.45 5.80 0.33
N PHE A 105 1.71 5.95 -0.14
CA PHE A 105 2.88 5.92 0.74
C PHE A 105 3.49 7.31 1.01
N ARG A 106 2.70 8.36 0.83
CA ARG A 106 3.11 9.72 1.21
C ARG A 106 3.51 9.82 2.69
N PHE A 107 2.86 9.06 3.55
CA PHE A 107 3.15 9.03 4.99
C PHE A 107 4.53 8.48 5.34
N MET A 108 5.19 7.77 4.42
CA MET A 108 6.51 7.17 4.64
C MET A 108 7.59 8.20 4.99
N ARG A 109 7.40 9.47 4.63
CA ARG A 109 8.30 10.58 5.02
C ARG A 109 8.30 10.85 6.52
N ASP A 110 7.20 10.49 7.21
CA ASP A 110 6.97 10.76 8.62
C ASP A 110 7.14 9.53 9.51
N VAL A 111 7.46 8.38 8.90
CA VAL A 111 7.70 7.11 9.59
C VAL A 111 9.02 7.19 10.37
N ARG A 112 9.01 6.65 11.59
CA ARG A 112 10.15 6.67 12.52
C ARG A 112 10.41 5.28 13.09
N PRO A 113 11.66 4.99 13.49
CA PRO A 113 11.95 3.81 14.30
C PRO A 113 11.04 3.77 15.54
N GLY A 114 10.51 2.59 15.85
CA GLY A 114 9.57 2.39 16.93
C GLY A 114 8.08 2.51 16.54
N ASP A 115 7.75 3.07 15.36
CA ASP A 115 6.38 3.07 14.88
C ASP A 115 5.84 1.66 14.72
N VAL A 116 4.56 1.50 15.05
CA VAL A 116 3.85 0.22 14.89
C VAL A 116 3.08 0.24 13.59
N VAL A 117 3.25 -0.84 12.81
CA VAL A 117 2.44 -1.15 11.64
C VAL A 117 1.59 -2.37 11.98
N ILE A 118 0.29 -2.21 11.92
CA ILE A 118 -0.67 -3.30 12.12
C ILE A 118 -1.06 -3.84 10.73
N VAL A 119 -0.99 -5.14 10.56
CA VAL A 119 -1.39 -5.86 9.36
C VAL A 119 -2.59 -6.73 9.71
N GLU A 120 -3.69 -6.56 9.00
CA GLU A 120 -4.87 -7.41 9.07
C GLU A 120 -5.09 -8.07 7.72
N THR A 121 -5.02 -9.39 7.65
CA THR A 121 -5.14 -10.14 6.40
C THR A 121 -6.60 -10.55 6.15
N VAL A 122 -6.93 -10.92 4.90
CA VAL A 122 -8.29 -11.35 4.52
C VAL A 122 -8.70 -12.67 5.20
N ASP A 123 -7.75 -13.52 5.60
CA ASP A 123 -7.99 -14.75 6.38
C ASP A 123 -8.26 -14.48 7.88
N GLY A 124 -8.32 -13.21 8.27
CA GLY A 124 -8.62 -12.78 9.64
C GLY A 124 -7.40 -12.70 10.57
N ALA A 125 -6.21 -13.11 10.12
CA ALA A 125 -5.02 -12.98 10.93
C ALA A 125 -4.65 -11.50 11.14
N ARG A 126 -4.12 -11.21 12.33
CA ARG A 126 -3.61 -9.89 12.70
C ARG A 126 -2.19 -10.01 13.21
N ALA A 127 -1.30 -9.18 12.69
CA ALA A 127 0.10 -9.12 13.12
C ALA A 127 0.51 -7.67 13.37
N SER A 128 1.37 -7.46 14.34
CA SER A 128 1.93 -6.16 14.67
C SER A 128 3.42 -6.18 14.33
N PHE A 129 3.89 -5.14 13.66
CA PHE A 129 5.27 -4.97 13.26
C PHE A 129 5.80 -3.66 13.80
N ARG A 130 7.04 -3.64 14.24
CA ARG A 130 7.72 -2.44 14.72
C ARG A 130 8.79 -2.02 13.74
N ILE A 131 8.70 -0.77 13.26
CA ILE A 131 9.71 -0.17 12.37
C ILE A 131 11.05 -0.14 13.08
N GLN A 132 12.07 -0.73 12.46
CA GLN A 132 13.45 -0.74 12.94
C GLN A 132 14.24 0.45 12.38
N GLY A 133 13.97 0.82 11.13
CA GLY A 133 14.62 1.93 10.47
C GLY A 133 14.16 2.10 9.02
N GLY A 134 14.61 3.19 8.42
CA GLY A 134 14.39 3.49 7.01
C GLY A 134 15.71 3.76 6.30
N TYR A 135 15.83 3.28 5.06
CA TYR A 135 17.04 3.34 4.26
C TYR A 135 16.72 3.76 2.82
N VAL A 136 17.67 4.47 2.20
CA VAL A 136 17.60 4.76 0.75
C VAL A 136 18.47 3.74 0.02
N VAL A 137 17.87 3.02 -0.92
CA VAL A 137 18.51 1.96 -1.68
C VAL A 137 18.28 2.14 -3.18
N ARG A 138 19.16 1.57 -4.01
CA ARG A 138 18.86 1.46 -5.45
C ARG A 138 17.95 0.26 -5.69
N ASN A 139 16.96 0.43 -6.56
CA ASN A 139 15.98 -0.61 -6.87
C ASN A 139 16.57 -1.88 -7.48
N ASP A 140 17.71 -1.76 -8.17
CA ASP A 140 18.46 -2.86 -8.78
C ASP A 140 19.50 -3.52 -7.85
N ARG A 141 19.68 -2.99 -6.63
CA ARG A 141 20.66 -3.47 -5.64
C ARG A 141 20.02 -3.81 -4.30
N PHE A 142 18.70 -3.81 -4.22
CA PHE A 142 17.97 -4.17 -3.03
C PHE A 142 17.29 -5.53 -3.23
N ALA A 143 17.70 -6.50 -2.44
CA ALA A 143 17.07 -7.80 -2.37
C ALA A 143 16.66 -8.09 -0.92
N VAL A 144 15.55 -8.77 -0.75
CA VAL A 144 15.08 -9.26 0.55
C VAL A 144 15.19 -10.79 0.58
N ALA A 145 15.45 -11.34 1.76
CA ALA A 145 15.40 -12.78 1.97
C ALA A 145 13.93 -13.22 2.11
N PRO A 146 13.32 -13.85 1.11
CA PRO A 146 11.90 -14.22 1.18
C PRO A 146 11.63 -15.28 2.26
N HIS A 147 12.65 -16.05 2.65
CA HIS A 147 12.58 -17.16 3.62
C HIS A 147 13.19 -16.81 4.98
N ALA A 148 13.03 -15.57 5.44
CA ALA A 148 13.45 -15.21 6.80
C ALA A 148 12.72 -16.06 7.86
N VAL A 149 13.40 -16.38 8.96
CA VAL A 149 12.86 -17.24 10.03
C VAL A 149 11.68 -16.57 10.75
N ALA A 150 11.71 -15.24 10.85
CA ALA A 150 10.66 -14.45 11.49
C ALA A 150 9.92 -13.57 10.48
N PRO A 151 8.64 -13.25 10.74
CA PRO A 151 7.89 -12.35 9.89
C PRO A 151 8.55 -10.97 9.85
N THR A 152 8.88 -10.52 8.65
CA THR A 152 9.45 -9.20 8.39
C THR A 152 8.59 -8.48 7.37
N LEU A 153 8.30 -7.21 7.60
CA LEU A 153 7.58 -6.35 6.69
C LEU A 153 8.51 -5.26 6.16
N VAL A 154 8.55 -5.12 4.86
CA VAL A 154 9.24 -4.02 4.17
C VAL A 154 8.21 -3.15 3.46
N LEU A 155 8.17 -1.87 3.81
CA LEU A 155 7.41 -0.87 3.07
C LEU A 155 8.36 -0.15 2.13
N SER A 156 8.02 -0.08 0.84
CA SER A 156 8.89 0.48 -0.20
C SER A 156 8.18 1.54 -1.03
N THR A 157 8.85 2.66 -1.26
CA THR A 157 8.35 3.72 -2.15
C THR A 157 9.48 4.41 -2.90
N CYS A 158 9.16 5.27 -3.86
CA CYS A 158 10.15 6.04 -4.60
C CYS A 158 10.84 7.09 -3.71
N TRP A 159 12.11 7.39 -4.03
CA TRP A 159 12.92 8.42 -3.39
C TRP A 159 13.54 9.35 -4.45
N PRO A 160 13.77 10.66 -4.19
CA PRO A 160 13.38 11.45 -3.01
C PRO A 160 11.86 11.68 -2.93
N PHE A 161 11.35 11.99 -1.72
CA PHE A 161 9.91 12.21 -1.50
C PHE A 161 9.36 13.42 -2.28
N ASP A 162 10.18 14.42 -2.56
CA ASP A 162 9.76 15.66 -3.22
C ASP A 162 10.09 15.70 -4.72
N ALA A 163 10.64 14.60 -5.28
CA ALA A 163 10.95 14.57 -6.70
C ALA A 163 9.70 14.36 -7.56
N ASN A 164 9.60 15.12 -8.65
CA ASN A 164 8.52 15.00 -9.63
C ASN A 164 8.83 13.97 -10.74
N THR A 165 10.06 13.45 -10.77
CA THR A 165 10.52 12.50 -11.78
C THR A 165 10.73 11.11 -11.18
N ARG A 166 10.68 10.10 -12.05
CA ARG A 166 11.05 8.73 -11.68
C ARG A 166 12.57 8.63 -11.57
N GLY A 167 13.04 7.87 -10.58
CA GLY A 167 14.46 7.61 -10.37
C GLY A 167 14.70 6.18 -9.89
N PRO A 168 15.99 5.76 -9.84
CA PRO A 168 16.36 4.40 -9.44
C PRO A 168 16.32 4.20 -7.91
N TRP A 169 16.11 5.27 -7.14
CA TRP A 169 16.17 5.20 -5.69
C TRP A 169 14.82 4.87 -5.07
N ARG A 170 14.86 4.08 -4.01
CA ARG A 170 13.72 3.71 -3.18
C ARG A 170 14.02 4.02 -1.73
N TYR A 171 13.03 4.54 -1.02
CA TYR A 171 13.02 4.55 0.43
C TYR A 171 12.34 3.27 0.90
N VAL A 172 13.02 2.52 1.77
CA VAL A 172 12.52 1.29 2.36
C VAL A 172 12.50 1.42 3.87
N ALA A 173 11.37 1.12 4.50
CA ALA A 173 11.25 1.00 5.94
C ALA A 173 11.12 -0.49 6.29
N ILE A 174 11.98 -0.97 7.17
CA ILE A 174 12.00 -2.37 7.61
C ILE A 174 11.34 -2.46 8.98
N ALA A 175 10.37 -3.37 9.10
CA ALA A 175 9.67 -3.64 10.34
C ALA A 175 9.72 -5.14 10.66
N GLN A 176 9.95 -5.47 11.92
CA GLN A 176 9.95 -6.83 12.45
C GLN A 176 8.69 -7.09 13.27
N ALA A 177 8.23 -8.33 13.29
CA ALA A 177 7.12 -8.73 14.12
C ALA A 177 7.35 -8.33 15.57
N ASP A 178 6.35 -7.69 16.18
CA ASP A 178 6.40 -7.33 17.59
C ASP A 178 6.01 -8.56 18.41
N SER A 179 6.97 -9.10 19.17
CA SER A 179 6.77 -10.28 20.01
C SER A 179 5.88 -10.02 21.25
N ARG A 180 5.28 -8.82 21.35
CA ARG A 180 4.45 -8.38 22.47
C ARG A 180 2.95 -8.37 22.16
N GLY A 181 2.50 -9.16 21.19
CA GLY A 181 1.09 -9.33 20.86
C GLY A 181 0.53 -10.65 21.33
#